data_382fc943618df1b65be626f38d1b2ee4
#
_entry.id   382fc943618df1b65be626f38d1b2ee4
#
_cell.length_a   1.000
_cell.length_b   1.000
_cell.length_c   1.000
_cell.angle_alpha   90.00
_cell.angle_beta   90.00
_cell.angle_gamma   90.00
#
_symmetry.space_group_name_H-M   'P 1'
#
loop_
_entity.id
_entity.type
_entity.pdbx_description
1 polymer ?
#
loop_
_entity_poly.entity_id
_entity_poly.type
_entity_poly.pdbx_seq_one_letter_code
_entity_poly.pdbx_strand_id
1 'polypeptide(L)'
;SLIIQRGRDHGLPDFNTLREDLGLARLDAITDITDDTTVSDNLTAAFGGINVIDPFVGGLAETPVTGSQLGELFQTIIIRQFTNLRDGDRFWWENELTAAEQAEVAGTTLADIIRANTGIGTEIQDDVFTVPTTS
;
A
#
# COMPACT_ATOMS: atom_id res chain seq x y z
N SER A 1 5.03 2.79 -19.99
CA SER A 1 3.95 1.89 -19.60
C SER A 1 2.61 2.62 -19.62
N LEU A 2 1.50 1.89 -19.78
CA LEU A 2 0.17 2.49 -19.82
C LEU A 2 -0.20 3.22 -18.52
N ILE A 3 0.28 2.75 -17.38
CA ILE A 3 0.00 3.38 -16.08
C ILE A 3 0.65 4.76 -15.98
N ILE A 4 1.90 4.89 -16.41
CA ILE A 4 2.61 6.17 -16.47
C ILE A 4 1.88 7.13 -17.40
N GLN A 5 1.54 6.66 -18.60
CA GLN A 5 0.82 7.48 -19.58
C GLN A 5 -0.54 7.96 -19.05
N ARG A 6 -1.30 7.08 -18.41
CA ARG A 6 -2.57 7.46 -17.76
C ARG A 6 -2.39 8.51 -16.68
N GLY A 7 -1.36 8.39 -15.84
CA GLY A 7 -1.05 9.40 -14.83
C GLY A 7 -0.82 10.78 -15.46
N ARG A 8 -0.03 10.84 -16.52
CA ARG A 8 0.24 12.08 -17.26
C ARG A 8 -1.00 12.63 -17.95
N ASP A 9 -1.80 11.77 -18.60
CA ASP A 9 -3.04 12.17 -19.28
C ASP A 9 -4.09 12.72 -18.28
N HIS A 10 -4.10 12.23 -17.05
CA HIS A 10 -4.96 12.72 -15.98
C HIS A 10 -4.36 13.92 -15.20
N GLY A 11 -3.20 14.40 -15.59
CA GLY A 11 -2.57 15.58 -15.00
C GLY A 11 -2.06 15.35 -13.57
N LEU A 12 -1.66 14.11 -13.22
CA LEU A 12 -0.98 13.88 -11.96
C LEU A 12 0.32 14.69 -11.90
N PRO A 13 0.63 15.34 -10.77
CA PRO A 13 1.89 16.03 -10.58
C PRO A 13 3.07 15.04 -10.54
N ASP A 14 4.30 15.54 -10.44
CA ASP A 14 5.45 14.68 -10.16
C ASP A 14 5.36 14.05 -8.75
N PHE A 15 6.16 13.01 -8.53
CA PHE A 15 6.21 12.26 -7.28
C PHE A 15 6.38 13.15 -6.04
N ASN A 16 7.30 14.09 -6.10
CA ASN A 16 7.65 14.93 -4.95
C ASN A 16 6.55 15.97 -4.65
N THR A 17 5.91 16.49 -5.69
CA THR A 17 4.75 17.38 -5.55
C THR A 17 3.55 16.61 -4.99
N LEU A 18 3.31 15.37 -5.44
CA LEU A 18 2.22 14.56 -4.89
C LEU A 18 2.44 14.22 -3.41
N ARG A 19 3.69 13.98 -2.98
CA ARG A 19 4.02 13.81 -1.56
C ARG A 19 3.59 15.03 -0.76
N GLU A 20 3.97 16.22 -1.19
CA GLU A 20 3.61 17.49 -0.54
C GLU A 20 2.10 17.71 -0.48
N ASP A 21 1.38 17.45 -1.58
CA ASP A 21 -0.09 17.56 -1.65
C ASP A 21 -0.80 16.63 -0.66
N LEU A 22 -0.17 15.51 -0.31
CA LEU A 22 -0.67 14.55 0.68
C LEU A 22 -0.21 14.86 2.11
N GLY A 23 0.60 15.91 2.30
CA GLY A 23 1.12 16.32 3.61
C GLY A 23 2.40 15.58 4.03
N LEU A 24 3.05 14.87 3.11
CA LEU A 24 4.34 14.23 3.32
C LEU A 24 5.48 15.21 3.04
N ALA A 25 6.63 14.98 3.65
CA ALA A 25 7.83 15.78 3.35
C ALA A 25 8.29 15.54 1.91
N ARG A 26 8.73 16.62 1.25
CA ARG A 26 9.49 16.48 0.00
C ARG A 26 10.82 15.81 0.29
N LEU A 27 11.32 15.07 -0.67
CA LEU A 27 12.65 14.50 -0.64
C LEU A 27 13.63 15.41 -1.42
N ASP A 28 14.88 15.48 -0.98
CA ASP A 28 15.86 16.39 -1.59
C ASP A 28 16.58 15.76 -2.79
N ALA A 29 16.78 14.43 -2.76
CA ALA A 29 17.52 13.70 -3.77
C ALA A 29 16.83 12.35 -4.12
N ILE A 30 17.17 11.81 -5.29
CA ILE A 30 16.68 10.48 -5.72
C ILE A 30 17.14 9.38 -4.75
N THR A 31 18.30 9.53 -4.14
CA THR A 31 18.84 8.61 -3.12
C THR A 31 18.00 8.55 -1.84
N ASP A 32 17.13 9.54 -1.61
CA ASP A 32 16.24 9.54 -0.44
C ASP A 32 14.96 8.73 -0.67
N ILE A 33 14.70 8.29 -1.91
CA ILE A 33 13.54 7.47 -2.25
C ILE A 33 13.75 6.03 -1.76
N THR A 34 14.97 5.51 -1.90
CA THR A 34 15.25 4.09 -1.66
C THR A 34 16.68 3.87 -1.19
N ASP A 35 16.84 2.86 -0.33
CA ASP A 35 18.14 2.37 0.14
C ASP A 35 18.82 1.48 -0.92
N ASP A 36 18.11 1.05 -1.98
CA ASP A 36 18.65 0.25 -3.07
C ASP A 36 19.38 1.16 -4.07
N THR A 37 20.71 1.09 -4.06
CA THR A 37 21.56 1.89 -4.95
C THR A 37 21.33 1.59 -6.43
N THR A 38 20.99 0.35 -6.79
CA THR A 38 20.68 -0.01 -8.18
C THR A 38 19.41 0.69 -8.65
N VAL A 39 18.39 0.74 -7.80
CA VAL A 39 17.13 1.45 -8.11
C VAL A 39 17.36 2.94 -8.22
N SER A 40 18.09 3.57 -7.28
CA SER A 40 18.37 5.00 -7.32
C SER A 40 19.23 5.42 -8.54
N ASP A 41 20.21 4.60 -8.93
CA ASP A 41 21.02 4.83 -10.13
C ASP A 41 20.16 4.74 -11.40
N ASN A 42 19.28 3.75 -11.49
CA ASN A 42 18.36 3.60 -12.62
C ASN A 42 17.36 4.76 -12.70
N LEU A 43 16.82 5.23 -11.57
CA LEU A 43 15.95 6.41 -11.51
C LEU A 43 16.71 7.67 -11.97
N THR A 44 17.95 7.84 -11.54
CA THR A 44 18.80 8.96 -11.95
C THR A 44 19.08 8.94 -13.45
N ALA A 45 19.38 7.76 -14.01
CA ALA A 45 19.61 7.60 -15.43
C ALA A 45 18.34 7.86 -16.27
N ALA A 46 17.17 7.47 -15.77
CA ALA A 46 15.90 7.59 -16.50
C ALA A 46 15.29 8.99 -16.41
N PHE A 47 15.39 9.68 -15.25
CA PHE A 47 14.68 10.93 -14.98
C PHE A 47 15.61 12.14 -14.80
N GLY A 48 16.83 11.95 -14.38
CA GLY A 48 17.82 13.03 -14.19
C GLY A 48 17.56 13.93 -12.98
N GLY A 49 16.41 13.82 -12.31
CA GLY A 49 16.08 14.64 -11.13
C GLY A 49 14.83 14.18 -10.43
N ILE A 50 14.74 14.48 -9.12
CA ILE A 50 13.63 13.99 -8.27
C ILE A 50 12.27 14.62 -8.61
N ASN A 51 12.26 15.87 -9.09
CA ASN A 51 11.04 16.63 -9.36
C ASN A 51 10.44 16.37 -10.76
N VAL A 52 10.90 15.32 -11.45
CA VAL A 52 10.36 14.88 -12.75
C VAL A 52 9.98 13.40 -12.76
N ILE A 53 10.08 12.73 -11.62
CA ILE A 53 9.70 11.33 -11.47
C ILE A 53 8.19 11.22 -11.46
N ASP A 54 7.63 10.32 -12.28
CA ASP A 54 6.20 10.02 -12.24
C ASP A 54 5.81 9.41 -10.88
N PRO A 55 4.66 9.79 -10.28
CA PRO A 55 4.31 9.38 -8.91
C PRO A 55 4.20 7.86 -8.76
N PHE A 56 3.73 7.15 -9.80
CA PHE A 56 3.66 5.69 -9.76
C PHE A 56 5.06 5.04 -9.71
N VAL A 57 6.02 5.61 -10.44
CA VAL A 57 7.40 5.10 -10.45
C VAL A 57 8.10 5.39 -9.13
N GLY A 58 7.98 6.62 -8.62
CA GLY A 58 8.54 7.01 -7.34
C GLY A 58 7.95 6.18 -6.18
N GLY A 59 6.63 6.05 -6.13
CA GLY A 59 5.94 5.28 -5.08
C GLY A 59 6.27 3.79 -5.09
N LEU A 60 6.56 3.18 -6.26
CA LEU A 60 7.04 1.80 -6.34
C LEU A 60 8.52 1.66 -5.91
N ALA A 61 9.29 2.71 -6.06
CA ALA A 61 10.72 2.70 -5.74
C ALA A 61 11.02 3.01 -4.27
N GLU A 62 10.07 3.60 -3.54
CA GLU A 62 10.26 3.92 -2.11
C GLU A 62 10.63 2.69 -1.29
N THR A 63 11.60 2.84 -0.40
CA THR A 63 11.84 1.84 0.65
C THR A 63 10.56 1.61 1.46
N PRO A 64 10.11 0.35 1.62
CA PRO A 64 8.90 0.06 2.38
C PRO A 64 8.97 0.59 3.82
N VAL A 65 7.86 1.15 4.29
CA VAL A 65 7.72 1.56 5.69
C VAL A 65 7.77 0.32 6.60
N THR A 66 8.40 0.43 7.76
CA THR A 66 8.52 -0.68 8.71
C THR A 66 7.16 -1.32 9.01
N GLY A 67 7.05 -2.62 8.79
CA GLY A 67 5.80 -3.39 8.96
C GLY A 67 4.83 -3.28 7.78
N SER A 68 5.24 -2.68 6.66
CA SER A 68 4.46 -2.55 5.42
C SER A 68 5.20 -3.15 4.24
N GLN A 69 4.48 -3.47 3.18
CA GLN A 69 5.04 -3.80 1.86
C GLN A 69 5.11 -2.58 0.94
N LEU A 70 4.68 -1.41 1.42
CA LEU A 70 4.54 -0.18 0.65
C LEU A 70 5.43 0.91 1.22
N GLY A 71 5.94 1.76 0.34
CA GLY A 71 6.56 3.02 0.69
C GLY A 71 5.53 4.04 1.21
N GLU A 72 6.02 5.15 1.71
CA GLU A 72 5.25 6.14 2.45
C GLU A 72 4.12 6.76 1.59
N LEU A 73 4.41 7.06 0.31
CA LEU A 73 3.42 7.64 -0.60
C LEU A 73 2.22 6.71 -0.80
N PHE A 74 2.47 5.46 -1.21
CA PHE A 74 1.38 4.52 -1.48
C PHE A 74 0.66 4.12 -0.21
N GLN A 75 1.36 3.93 0.90
CA GLN A 75 0.75 3.64 2.19
C GLN A 75 -0.22 4.77 2.59
N THR A 76 0.19 6.02 2.47
CA THR A 76 -0.65 7.19 2.79
C THR A 76 -1.91 7.24 1.92
N ILE A 77 -1.77 7.05 0.61
CA ILE A 77 -2.91 7.05 -0.31
C ILE A 77 -3.91 5.93 0.04
N ILE A 78 -3.41 4.72 0.26
CA ILE A 78 -4.25 3.55 0.54
C ILE A 78 -4.94 3.69 1.89
N ILE A 79 -4.23 4.07 2.95
CA ILE A 79 -4.82 4.28 4.28
C ILE A 79 -5.92 5.34 4.19
N ARG A 80 -5.64 6.49 3.57
CA ARG A 80 -6.62 7.57 3.41
C ARG A 80 -7.86 7.11 2.63
N GLN A 81 -7.66 6.40 1.53
CA GLN A 81 -8.76 5.91 0.70
C GLN A 81 -9.64 4.90 1.46
N PHE A 82 -9.04 3.91 2.10
CA PHE A 82 -9.80 2.91 2.85
C PHE A 82 -10.46 3.47 4.11
N THR A 83 -9.82 4.43 4.78
CA THR A 83 -10.44 5.16 5.89
C THR A 83 -11.69 5.91 5.41
N ASN A 84 -11.58 6.65 4.30
CA ASN A 84 -12.72 7.38 3.73
C ASN A 84 -13.85 6.44 3.28
N LEU A 85 -13.51 5.28 2.69
CA LEU A 85 -14.50 4.27 2.31
C LEU A 85 -15.21 3.71 3.53
N ARG A 86 -14.48 3.33 4.57
CA ARG A 86 -15.07 2.85 5.82
C ARG A 86 -15.98 3.87 6.46
N ASP A 87 -15.50 5.10 6.61
CA ASP A 87 -16.23 6.17 7.33
C ASP A 87 -17.44 6.67 6.53
N GLY A 88 -17.40 6.55 5.20
CA GLY A 88 -18.51 6.90 4.32
C GLY A 88 -19.52 5.78 4.06
N ASP A 89 -19.21 4.55 4.48
CA ASP A 89 -20.07 3.40 4.27
C ASP A 89 -21.08 3.25 5.42
N ARG A 90 -22.33 3.62 5.15
CA ARG A 90 -23.42 3.43 6.12
C ARG A 90 -23.69 1.96 6.47
N PHE A 91 -23.29 1.04 5.62
CA PHE A 91 -23.40 -0.41 5.82
C PHE A 91 -22.12 -1.04 6.35
N TRP A 92 -21.18 -0.22 6.82
CA TRP A 92 -20.01 -0.75 7.49
C TRP A 92 -20.42 -1.66 8.65
N TRP A 93 -19.81 -2.83 8.76
CA TRP A 93 -20.23 -3.89 9.67
C TRP A 93 -20.34 -3.45 11.15
N GLU A 94 -19.48 -2.54 11.61
CA GLU A 94 -19.57 -1.99 12.96
C GLU A 94 -20.82 -1.11 13.17
N ASN A 95 -21.42 -0.59 12.11
CA ASN A 95 -22.64 0.21 12.17
C ASN A 95 -23.91 -0.67 12.13
N GLU A 96 -23.83 -1.85 11.49
CA GLU A 96 -25.00 -2.68 11.18
C GLU A 96 -25.15 -3.88 12.14
N LEU A 97 -24.03 -4.45 12.63
CA LEU A 97 -24.05 -5.65 13.43
C LEU A 97 -24.21 -5.35 14.92
N THR A 98 -24.82 -6.29 15.64
CA THR A 98 -24.85 -6.28 17.11
C THR A 98 -23.45 -6.49 17.69
N ALA A 99 -23.25 -6.11 18.95
CA ALA A 99 -21.95 -6.29 19.61
C ALA A 99 -21.47 -7.77 19.64
N ALA A 100 -22.39 -8.73 19.70
CA ALA A 100 -22.04 -10.14 19.65
C ALA A 100 -21.55 -10.56 18.25
N GLU A 101 -22.24 -10.13 17.19
CA GLU A 101 -21.86 -10.38 15.80
C GLU A 101 -20.55 -9.66 15.44
N GLN A 102 -20.35 -8.44 15.94
CA GLN A 102 -19.09 -7.71 15.78
C GLN A 102 -17.91 -8.49 16.39
N ALA A 103 -18.09 -9.05 17.59
CA ALA A 103 -17.06 -9.86 18.24
C ALA A 103 -16.73 -11.13 17.45
N GLU A 104 -17.74 -11.78 16.86
CA GLU A 104 -17.58 -12.95 16.00
C GLU A 104 -16.80 -12.59 14.72
N VAL A 105 -17.22 -11.54 14.01
CA VAL A 105 -16.58 -11.09 12.78
C VAL A 105 -15.12 -10.65 13.04
N ALA A 106 -14.88 -9.88 14.11
CA ALA A 106 -13.53 -9.43 14.46
C ALA A 106 -12.58 -10.58 14.83
N GLY A 107 -13.12 -11.70 15.34
CA GLY A 107 -12.35 -12.88 15.68
C GLY A 107 -12.13 -13.86 14.52
N THR A 108 -12.81 -13.66 13.38
CA THR A 108 -12.76 -14.58 12.23
C THR A 108 -11.61 -14.21 11.28
N THR A 109 -10.69 -15.13 11.07
CA THR A 109 -9.57 -14.97 10.13
C THR A 109 -9.89 -15.50 8.74
N LEU A 110 -9.09 -15.10 7.73
CA LEU A 110 -9.21 -15.69 6.39
C LEU A 110 -8.90 -17.20 6.42
N ALA A 111 -8.00 -17.66 7.29
CA ALA A 111 -7.74 -19.09 7.49
C ALA A 111 -8.99 -19.83 7.97
N ASP A 112 -9.76 -19.24 8.89
CA ASP A 112 -11.01 -19.83 9.37
C ASP A 112 -12.05 -19.95 8.25
N ILE A 113 -12.19 -18.93 7.42
CA ILE A 113 -13.07 -18.94 6.25
C ILE A 113 -12.66 -20.03 5.26
N ILE A 114 -11.38 -20.18 4.97
CA ILE A 114 -10.87 -21.21 4.07
C ILE A 114 -11.17 -22.61 4.65
N ARG A 115 -10.87 -22.83 5.92
CA ARG A 115 -11.11 -24.11 6.60
C ARG A 115 -12.60 -24.49 6.65
N ALA A 116 -13.46 -23.51 6.89
CA ALA A 116 -14.91 -23.73 6.94
C ALA A 116 -15.53 -24.08 5.57
N ASN A 117 -14.93 -23.63 4.47
CA ASN A 117 -15.50 -23.76 3.12
C ASN A 117 -14.75 -24.74 2.21
N THR A 118 -13.69 -25.37 2.69
CA THR A 118 -12.86 -26.31 1.90
C THR A 118 -12.49 -27.54 2.72
N GLY A 119 -11.83 -28.51 2.10
CA GLY A 119 -11.21 -29.65 2.79
C GLY A 119 -9.82 -29.36 3.37
N ILE A 120 -9.35 -28.09 3.32
CA ILE A 120 -8.06 -27.68 3.86
C ILE A 120 -8.18 -27.55 5.39
N GLY A 121 -7.26 -28.17 6.11
CA GLY A 121 -7.21 -28.13 7.57
C GLY A 121 -5.97 -27.40 8.09
N THR A 122 -5.08 -28.16 8.68
CA THR A 122 -3.82 -27.65 9.29
C THR A 122 -2.71 -27.36 8.26
N GLU A 123 -2.93 -27.64 7.00
CA GLU A 123 -2.00 -27.38 5.90
C GLU A 123 -1.84 -25.87 5.66
N ILE A 124 -2.84 -25.06 6.04
CA ILE A 124 -2.77 -23.60 5.97
C ILE A 124 -2.49 -23.03 7.37
N GLN A 125 -1.58 -22.09 7.44
CA GLN A 125 -1.25 -21.36 8.66
C GLN A 125 -2.36 -20.35 9.03
N ASP A 126 -2.40 -19.90 10.28
CA ASP A 126 -3.43 -18.97 10.76
C ASP A 126 -3.30 -17.58 10.11
N ASP A 127 -2.08 -17.08 9.94
CA ASP A 127 -1.82 -15.88 9.16
C ASP A 127 -1.47 -16.26 7.72
N VAL A 128 -2.49 -16.25 6.85
CA VAL A 128 -2.35 -16.60 5.43
C VAL A 128 -1.62 -15.56 4.59
N PHE A 129 -1.37 -14.37 5.15
CA PHE A 129 -0.70 -13.28 4.45
C PHE A 129 0.82 -13.25 4.68
N THR A 130 1.33 -14.10 5.55
CA THR A 130 2.77 -14.24 5.79
C THR A 130 3.30 -15.55 5.21
N VAL A 131 4.51 -15.52 4.69
CA VAL A 131 5.23 -16.75 4.29
C VAL A 131 6.02 -17.23 5.50
N PRO A 132 5.82 -18.50 5.96
CA PRO A 132 6.62 -19.04 7.03
C PRO A 132 8.10 -18.98 6.68
N THR A 133 8.91 -18.39 7.54
CA THR A 133 10.37 -18.52 7.43
C THR A 133 10.72 -19.98 7.71
N THR A 134 11.09 -20.71 6.68
CA THR A 134 11.71 -22.03 6.83
C THR A 134 13.03 -21.86 7.58
N SER A 135 13.09 -22.36 8.78
CA SER A 135 14.31 -22.50 9.58
C SER A 135 15.23 -23.53 8.95
#